data_b87fc1b1db91c8cb294caa435b26e5cc
#
_entry.id   b87fc1b1db91c8cb294caa435b26e5cc
#
_cell.length_a   1.000
_cell.length_b   1.000
_cell.length_c   1.000
_cell.angle_alpha   90.00
_cell.angle_beta   90.00
_cell.angle_gamma   90.00
#
_symmetry.space_group_name_H-M   'P 1'
#
loop_
_entity.id
_entity.type
_entity.pdbx_description
1 polymer ?
#
loop_
_entity_poly.entity_id
_entity_poly.type
_entity_poly.pdbx_seq_one_letter_code
_entity_poly.pdbx_strand_id
1 'polypeptide(L)'
;YNDTIFRGLDRLLVEMAAREMKAVLYINNSWEWSGGYGMYLEWAGEGKALVPAVDGWPQYQEHVSKFVTNDKAKQLYADHVKHVVTRVNTITGKPYSEDPAIFSWQIGNEPRCFRSDAEGQQAFADWLWSSAALIKSLDPNHMVSVGSEGKWGCEGSMELYEKIHSCPDIDYLNIHIWPYNWSWVRENTLK
;
A
#
# COMPACT_ATOMS: atom_id res chain seq x y z
N TYR A 1 10.22 -13.42 -7.64
CA TYR A 1 9.33 -13.71 -6.52
C TYR A 1 9.77 -14.98 -5.79
N ASN A 2 9.50 -15.04 -4.49
CA ASN A 2 9.78 -16.24 -3.68
C ASN A 2 8.47 -17.02 -3.48
N ASP A 3 8.29 -18.13 -4.22
CA ASP A 3 7.07 -18.93 -4.15
C ASP A 3 6.82 -19.55 -2.76
N THR A 4 7.86 -19.80 -1.97
CA THR A 4 7.72 -20.31 -0.60
C THR A 4 6.94 -19.34 0.29
N ILE A 5 7.17 -18.02 0.14
CA ILE A 5 6.44 -16.99 0.89
C ILE A 5 4.97 -16.98 0.45
N PHE A 6 4.71 -17.04 -0.87
CA PHE A 6 3.35 -17.08 -1.39
C PHE A 6 2.58 -18.35 -0.98
N ARG A 7 3.24 -19.50 -0.89
CA ARG A 7 2.64 -20.72 -0.31
C ARG A 7 2.29 -20.55 1.16
N GLY A 8 3.09 -19.78 1.90
CA GLY A 8 2.75 -19.39 3.27
C GLY A 8 1.44 -18.58 3.33
N LEU A 9 1.26 -17.63 2.41
CA LEU A 9 0.02 -16.87 2.29
C LEU A 9 -1.15 -17.75 1.86
N ASP A 10 -0.95 -18.66 0.89
CA ASP A 10 -1.97 -19.64 0.47
C ASP A 10 -2.46 -20.44 1.70
N ARG A 11 -1.54 -20.94 2.53
CA ARG A 11 -1.88 -21.67 3.74
C ARG A 11 -2.60 -20.83 4.78
N LEU A 12 -2.14 -19.59 4.99
CA LEU A 12 -2.77 -18.65 5.92
C LEU A 12 -4.25 -18.43 5.54
N LEU A 13 -4.53 -18.16 4.27
CA LEU A 13 -5.91 -17.94 3.80
C LEU A 13 -6.79 -19.16 4.01
N VAL A 14 -6.28 -20.39 3.77
CA VAL A 14 -7.00 -21.64 4.06
C VAL A 14 -7.34 -21.76 5.55
N GLU A 15 -6.37 -21.47 6.42
CA GLU A 15 -6.59 -21.56 7.88
C GLU A 15 -7.53 -20.46 8.39
N MET A 16 -7.51 -19.27 7.78
CA MET A 16 -8.43 -18.19 8.08
C MET A 16 -9.86 -18.54 7.63
N ALA A 17 -10.03 -19.06 6.42
CA ALA A 17 -11.32 -19.51 5.90
C ALA A 17 -11.95 -20.57 6.81
N ALA A 18 -11.17 -21.56 7.27
CA ALA A 18 -11.63 -22.61 8.16
C ALA A 18 -12.09 -22.11 9.54
N ARG A 19 -11.72 -20.87 9.92
CA ARG A 19 -12.08 -20.20 11.19
C ARG A 19 -13.01 -19.03 11.00
N GLU A 20 -13.59 -18.90 9.82
CA GLU A 20 -14.48 -17.75 9.46
C GLU A 20 -13.81 -16.37 9.61
N MET A 21 -12.48 -16.34 9.59
CA MET A 21 -11.69 -15.10 9.66
C MET A 21 -11.56 -14.48 8.28
N LYS A 22 -11.42 -13.16 8.26
CA LYS A 22 -11.21 -12.37 7.04
C LYS A 22 -9.86 -11.68 7.05
N ALA A 23 -9.21 -11.64 5.90
CA ALA A 23 -7.93 -10.97 5.68
C ALA A 23 -8.12 -9.64 4.95
N VAL A 24 -7.48 -8.61 5.43
CA VAL A 24 -7.18 -7.40 4.66
C VAL A 24 -5.73 -7.51 4.22
N LEU A 25 -5.51 -7.57 2.91
CA LEU A 25 -4.18 -7.80 2.34
C LEU A 25 -3.63 -6.51 1.74
N TYR A 26 -2.55 -5.97 2.30
CA TYR A 26 -1.83 -4.88 1.66
C TYR A 26 -0.81 -5.43 0.64
N ILE A 27 -0.75 -4.81 -0.53
CA ILE A 27 0.07 -5.28 -1.65
C ILE A 27 1.50 -4.74 -1.56
N ASN A 28 1.64 -3.51 -1.08
CA ASN A 28 2.90 -2.79 -0.99
C ASN A 28 3.07 -2.16 0.40
N ASN A 29 4.28 -1.65 0.66
CA ASN A 29 4.55 -0.77 1.79
C ASN A 29 5.23 0.50 1.26
N SER A 30 4.96 1.66 1.82
CA SER A 30 5.74 2.86 1.47
C SER A 30 7.11 2.88 2.16
N TRP A 31 7.23 2.14 3.27
CA TRP A 31 8.40 2.16 4.14
C TRP A 31 9.44 1.11 3.76
N GLU A 32 10.70 1.38 4.11
CA GLU A 32 11.87 0.59 3.74
C GLU A 32 11.94 -0.81 4.36
N TRP A 33 11.35 -1.02 5.55
CA TRP A 33 11.47 -2.30 6.27
C TRP A 33 10.85 -3.52 5.57
N SER A 34 10.10 -3.30 4.51
CA SER A 34 9.63 -4.36 3.60
C SER A 34 9.89 -4.02 2.12
N GLY A 35 10.95 -3.26 1.87
CA GLY A 35 11.38 -2.85 0.52
C GLY A 35 10.83 -1.50 0.09
N GLY A 36 9.53 -1.31 0.12
CA GLY A 36 8.87 -0.04 -0.13
C GLY A 36 9.20 0.64 -1.45
N TYR A 37 8.93 1.93 -1.51
CA TYR A 37 9.19 2.75 -2.71
C TYR A 37 10.67 2.76 -3.12
N GLY A 38 11.57 2.72 -2.14
CA GLY A 38 13.00 2.73 -2.39
C GLY A 38 13.46 1.56 -3.24
N MET A 39 12.92 0.35 -3.02
CA MET A 39 13.27 -0.82 -3.81
C MET A 39 12.74 -0.75 -5.24
N TYR A 40 11.52 -0.24 -5.44
CA TYR A 40 11.00 -0.02 -6.80
C TYR A 40 11.86 0.98 -7.57
N LEU A 41 12.32 2.04 -6.90
CA LEU A 41 13.21 3.03 -7.49
C LEU A 41 14.59 2.43 -7.81
N GLU A 42 15.15 1.60 -6.92
CA GLU A 42 16.41 0.89 -7.19
C GLU A 42 16.28 -0.01 -8.41
N TRP A 43 15.23 -0.82 -8.50
CA TRP A 43 14.97 -1.66 -9.67
C TRP A 43 14.64 -0.85 -10.93
N ALA A 44 14.12 0.35 -10.79
CA ALA A 44 13.93 1.28 -11.89
C ALA A 44 15.25 1.90 -12.39
N GLY A 45 16.33 1.85 -11.60
CA GLY A 45 17.64 2.39 -11.92
C GLY A 45 17.93 3.78 -11.33
N GLU A 46 17.14 4.21 -10.34
CA GLU A 46 17.25 5.53 -9.69
C GLU A 46 18.26 5.57 -8.53
N GLY A 47 19.13 4.59 -8.44
CA GLY A 47 20.10 4.44 -7.37
C GLY A 47 19.68 3.46 -6.28
N LYS A 48 20.53 3.27 -5.29
CA LYS A 48 20.31 2.35 -4.18
C LYS A 48 19.14 2.79 -3.30
N ALA A 49 18.33 1.85 -2.84
CA ALA A 49 17.31 2.10 -1.83
C ALA A 49 17.95 2.61 -0.53
N LEU A 50 17.42 3.69 0.01
CA LEU A 50 17.91 4.32 1.22
C LEU A 50 17.17 3.83 2.46
N VAL A 51 17.85 3.87 3.61
CA VAL A 51 17.31 3.50 4.92
C VAL A 51 17.46 4.70 5.86
N PRO A 52 16.35 5.26 6.41
CA PRO A 52 16.40 6.49 7.20
C PRO A 52 17.39 6.46 8.38
N ALA A 53 17.51 5.29 9.03
CA ALA A 53 18.41 5.11 10.18
C ALA A 53 19.91 5.15 9.79
N VAL A 54 20.23 4.96 8.51
CA VAL A 54 21.59 4.92 7.98
C VAL A 54 21.89 6.18 7.17
N ASP A 55 20.97 6.53 6.27
CA ASP A 55 21.18 7.56 5.25
C ASP A 55 20.58 8.92 5.68
N GLY A 56 19.76 8.94 6.74
CA GLY A 56 19.05 10.12 7.23
C GLY A 56 17.68 10.33 6.60
N TRP A 57 16.77 10.93 7.38
CA TRP A 57 15.40 11.18 6.94
C TRP A 57 15.27 12.11 5.73
N PRO A 58 15.99 13.23 5.63
CA PRO A 58 15.87 14.13 4.48
C PRO A 58 16.24 13.44 3.17
N GLN A 59 17.34 12.69 3.15
CA GLN A 59 17.83 11.98 1.98
C GLN A 59 16.85 10.86 1.55
N TYR A 60 16.33 10.11 2.55
CA TYR A 60 15.32 9.10 2.31
C TYR A 60 14.06 9.69 1.68
N GLN A 61 13.50 10.75 2.28
CA GLN A 61 12.28 11.40 1.78
C GLN A 61 12.46 11.96 0.37
N GLU A 62 13.59 12.63 0.10
CA GLU A 62 13.94 13.12 -1.23
C GLU A 62 13.99 11.96 -2.25
N HIS A 63 14.61 10.84 -1.87
CA HIS A 63 14.71 9.69 -2.75
C HIS A 63 13.34 9.09 -3.05
N VAL A 64 12.57 8.72 -2.02
CA VAL A 64 11.28 8.02 -2.18
C VAL A 64 10.19 8.91 -2.79
N SER A 65 10.30 10.23 -2.68
CA SER A 65 9.37 11.19 -3.32
C SER A 65 9.33 11.07 -4.84
N LYS A 66 10.37 10.49 -5.46
CA LYS A 66 10.44 10.25 -6.91
C LYS A 66 9.51 9.15 -7.38
N PHE A 67 9.05 8.26 -6.48
CA PHE A 67 8.28 7.09 -6.86
C PHE A 67 7.02 7.44 -7.65
N VAL A 68 6.23 8.40 -7.17
CA VAL A 68 4.94 8.76 -7.79
C VAL A 68 5.06 9.38 -9.19
N THR A 69 6.24 9.87 -9.54
CA THR A 69 6.54 10.45 -10.88
C THR A 69 7.42 9.53 -11.73
N ASN A 70 7.87 8.38 -11.23
CA ASN A 70 8.71 7.45 -11.96
C ASN A 70 7.86 6.34 -12.61
N ASP A 71 7.67 6.41 -13.92
CA ASP A 71 6.79 5.48 -14.64
C ASP A 71 7.28 4.03 -14.57
N LYS A 72 8.60 3.80 -14.57
CA LYS A 72 9.15 2.46 -14.48
C LYS A 72 8.94 1.85 -13.07
N ALA A 73 9.11 2.64 -12.03
CA ALA A 73 8.84 2.18 -10.66
C ALA A 73 7.35 1.87 -10.45
N LYS A 74 6.45 2.73 -10.96
CA LYS A 74 5.00 2.48 -10.96
C LYS A 74 4.62 1.25 -11.78
N GLN A 75 5.27 1.01 -12.92
CA GLN A 75 5.03 -0.19 -13.72
C GLN A 75 5.44 -1.46 -12.97
N LEU A 76 6.60 -1.46 -12.31
CA LEU A 76 7.05 -2.59 -11.48
C LEU A 76 6.05 -2.89 -10.34
N TYR A 77 5.51 -1.84 -9.72
CA TYR A 77 4.43 -1.99 -8.74
C TYR A 77 3.17 -2.59 -9.38
N ALA A 78 2.74 -2.08 -10.52
CA ALA A 78 1.55 -2.60 -11.22
C ALA A 78 1.71 -4.09 -11.61
N ASP A 79 2.90 -4.51 -12.01
CA ASP A 79 3.21 -5.90 -12.30
C ASP A 79 3.18 -6.78 -11.04
N HIS A 80 3.58 -6.20 -9.89
CA HIS A 80 3.41 -6.87 -8.59
C HIS A 80 1.94 -7.01 -8.19
N VAL A 81 1.12 -5.98 -8.38
CA VAL A 81 -0.35 -6.05 -8.20
C VAL A 81 -0.92 -7.21 -9.00
N LYS A 82 -0.62 -7.28 -10.30
CA LYS A 82 -1.09 -8.37 -11.16
C LYS A 82 -0.68 -9.73 -10.61
N HIS A 83 0.60 -9.88 -10.26
CA HIS A 83 1.15 -11.14 -9.75
C HIS A 83 0.45 -11.61 -8.46
N VAL A 84 0.13 -10.70 -7.55
CA VAL A 84 -0.52 -11.04 -6.27
C VAL A 84 -2.01 -11.29 -6.44
N VAL A 85 -2.72 -10.35 -7.07
CA VAL A 85 -4.19 -10.39 -7.15
C VAL A 85 -4.70 -11.54 -8.03
N THR A 86 -3.96 -11.89 -9.10
CA THR A 86 -4.34 -13.01 -9.98
C THR A 86 -3.81 -14.38 -9.53
N ARG A 87 -3.21 -14.45 -8.32
CA ARG A 87 -2.68 -15.71 -7.82
C ARG A 87 -3.78 -16.75 -7.65
N VAL A 88 -3.45 -17.99 -8.00
CA VAL A 88 -4.25 -19.17 -7.68
C VAL A 88 -3.65 -19.82 -6.44
N ASN A 89 -4.46 -20.00 -5.40
CA ASN A 89 -4.06 -20.66 -4.16
C ASN A 89 -3.65 -22.10 -4.45
N THR A 90 -2.42 -22.46 -4.14
CA THR A 90 -1.84 -23.77 -4.49
C THR A 90 -2.45 -24.93 -3.69
N ILE A 91 -3.19 -24.65 -2.62
CA ILE A 91 -3.84 -25.65 -1.75
C ILE A 91 -5.28 -25.89 -2.20
N THR A 92 -6.03 -24.82 -2.47
CA THR A 92 -7.45 -24.91 -2.82
C THR A 92 -7.70 -25.00 -4.33
N GLY A 93 -6.72 -24.59 -5.15
CA GLY A 93 -6.87 -24.46 -6.59
C GLY A 93 -7.78 -23.31 -7.03
N LYS A 94 -8.22 -22.45 -6.12
CA LYS A 94 -9.08 -21.29 -6.42
C LYS A 94 -8.26 -20.01 -6.61
N PRO A 95 -8.64 -19.13 -7.53
CA PRO A 95 -8.04 -17.81 -7.63
C PRO A 95 -8.33 -16.99 -6.37
N TYR A 96 -7.39 -16.08 -6.01
CA TYR A 96 -7.57 -15.19 -4.85
C TYR A 96 -8.81 -14.30 -5.00
N SER A 97 -9.16 -13.92 -6.21
CA SER A 97 -10.39 -13.16 -6.51
C SER A 97 -11.69 -13.90 -6.14
N GLU A 98 -11.62 -15.20 -5.85
CA GLU A 98 -12.76 -16.02 -5.41
C GLU A 98 -12.55 -16.56 -3.98
N ASP A 99 -11.51 -16.13 -3.26
CA ASP A 99 -11.20 -16.63 -1.92
C ASP A 99 -12.05 -15.91 -0.86
N PRO A 100 -12.99 -16.63 -0.19
CA PRO A 100 -13.88 -16.00 0.77
C PRO A 100 -13.16 -15.52 2.04
N ALA A 101 -11.90 -15.88 2.26
CA ALA A 101 -11.11 -15.37 3.38
C ALA A 101 -10.56 -13.96 3.11
N ILE A 102 -10.46 -13.53 1.86
CA ILE A 102 -10.07 -12.17 1.53
C ILE A 102 -11.29 -11.26 1.72
N PHE A 103 -11.11 -10.18 2.47
CA PHE A 103 -12.10 -9.12 2.65
C PHE A 103 -11.82 -7.97 1.69
N SER A 104 -10.58 -7.55 1.65
CA SER A 104 -10.17 -6.42 0.81
C SER A 104 -8.68 -6.44 0.48
N TRP A 105 -8.37 -5.74 -0.59
CA TRP A 105 -7.02 -5.35 -0.98
C TRP A 105 -6.73 -3.93 -0.49
N GLN A 106 -5.56 -3.73 0.10
CA GLN A 106 -5.03 -2.38 0.32
C GLN A 106 -3.91 -2.11 -0.69
N ILE A 107 -3.96 -0.94 -1.33
CA ILE A 107 -2.95 -0.49 -2.30
C ILE A 107 -1.57 -0.53 -1.66
N GLY A 108 -1.47 -0.12 -0.40
CA GLY A 108 -0.25 -0.25 0.36
C GLY A 108 -0.45 -0.09 1.85
N ASN A 109 0.55 -0.48 2.63
CA ASN A 109 0.64 -0.06 4.02
C ASN A 109 1.19 1.37 4.06
N GLU A 110 0.39 2.29 4.55
CA GLU A 110 0.73 3.70 4.76
C GLU A 110 1.31 4.38 3.52
N PRO A 111 0.61 4.39 2.37
CA PRO A 111 1.06 5.15 1.23
C PRO A 111 1.23 6.62 1.60
N ARG A 112 2.41 7.17 1.31
CA ARG A 112 2.75 8.58 1.56
C ARG A 112 3.11 9.31 0.29
N CYS A 113 2.68 10.56 0.23
CA CYS A 113 2.98 11.45 -0.89
C CYS A 113 4.47 11.83 -0.95
N PHE A 114 5.08 12.14 0.20
CA PHE A 114 6.44 12.69 0.33
C PHE A 114 6.71 13.94 -0.52
N ARG A 115 5.64 14.60 -1.03
CA ARG A 115 5.72 15.83 -1.81
C ARG A 115 4.62 16.79 -1.39
N SER A 116 4.99 18.06 -1.19
CA SER A 116 4.06 19.13 -0.83
C SER A 116 3.64 20.00 -2.03
N ASP A 117 4.27 19.82 -3.19
CA ASP A 117 3.93 20.55 -4.41
C ASP A 117 2.71 19.94 -5.13
N ALA A 118 2.00 20.75 -5.88
CA ALA A 118 0.75 20.35 -6.54
C ALA A 118 0.95 19.22 -7.57
N GLU A 119 2.08 19.19 -8.27
CA GLU A 119 2.40 18.15 -9.24
C GLU A 119 2.58 16.79 -8.55
N GLY A 120 3.37 16.77 -7.46
CA GLY A 120 3.59 15.54 -6.69
C GLY A 120 2.32 15.02 -6.03
N GLN A 121 1.50 15.92 -5.48
CA GLN A 121 0.21 15.56 -4.90
C GLN A 121 -0.77 15.02 -5.94
N GLN A 122 -0.78 15.60 -7.14
CA GLN A 122 -1.60 15.09 -8.25
C GLN A 122 -1.09 13.70 -8.70
N ALA A 123 0.21 13.54 -8.90
CA ALA A 123 0.80 12.27 -9.30
C ALA A 123 0.55 11.17 -8.26
N PHE A 124 0.55 11.50 -6.98
CA PHE A 124 0.20 10.57 -5.89
C PHE A 124 -1.26 10.13 -5.97
N ALA A 125 -2.19 11.07 -6.16
CA ALA A 125 -3.60 10.74 -6.34
C ALA A 125 -3.83 9.87 -7.58
N ASP A 126 -3.22 10.22 -8.71
CA ASP A 126 -3.35 9.49 -9.98
C ASP A 126 -2.78 8.06 -9.86
N TRP A 127 -1.66 7.89 -9.14
CA TRP A 127 -1.12 6.56 -8.88
C TRP A 127 -2.05 5.71 -8.02
N LEU A 128 -2.64 6.27 -6.95
CA LEU A 128 -3.59 5.54 -6.11
C LEU A 128 -4.86 5.18 -6.87
N TRP A 129 -5.40 6.09 -7.67
CA TRP A 129 -6.59 5.84 -8.48
C TRP A 129 -6.34 4.79 -9.55
N SER A 130 -5.24 4.89 -10.29
CA SER A 130 -4.88 3.87 -11.28
C SER A 130 -4.61 2.50 -10.66
N SER A 131 -4.06 2.48 -9.45
CA SER A 131 -3.85 1.23 -8.70
C SER A 131 -5.17 0.60 -8.26
N ALA A 132 -6.12 1.39 -7.75
CA ALA A 132 -7.46 0.92 -7.39
C ALA A 132 -8.18 0.35 -8.61
N ALA A 133 -8.20 1.08 -9.72
CA ALA A 133 -8.79 0.64 -10.98
C ALA A 133 -8.15 -0.65 -11.50
N LEU A 134 -6.83 -0.80 -11.42
CA LEU A 134 -6.13 -2.02 -11.79
C LEU A 134 -6.58 -3.20 -10.93
N ILE A 135 -6.62 -3.04 -9.60
CA ILE A 135 -7.07 -4.10 -8.68
C ILE A 135 -8.50 -4.50 -9.01
N LYS A 136 -9.42 -3.54 -9.15
CA LYS A 136 -10.83 -3.80 -9.51
C LYS A 136 -10.99 -4.50 -10.85
N SER A 137 -10.13 -4.21 -11.82
CA SER A 137 -10.15 -4.89 -13.13
C SER A 137 -9.72 -6.36 -13.05
N LEU A 138 -8.90 -6.71 -12.07
CA LEU A 138 -8.39 -8.06 -11.84
C LEU A 138 -9.26 -8.86 -10.86
N ASP A 139 -9.85 -8.17 -9.91
CA ASP A 139 -10.70 -8.72 -8.85
C ASP A 139 -11.91 -7.81 -8.58
N PRO A 140 -13.04 -8.07 -9.26
CA PRO A 140 -14.26 -7.29 -9.07
C PRO A 140 -15.03 -7.68 -7.79
N ASN A 141 -14.63 -8.72 -7.08
CA ASN A 141 -15.38 -9.31 -5.97
C ASN A 141 -15.01 -8.72 -4.61
N HIS A 142 -13.73 -8.37 -4.42
CA HIS A 142 -13.26 -7.86 -3.14
C HIS A 142 -13.16 -6.34 -3.11
N MET A 143 -13.27 -5.78 -1.92
CA MET A 143 -13.14 -4.35 -1.70
C MET A 143 -11.69 -3.88 -1.87
N VAL A 144 -11.54 -2.60 -2.17
CA VAL A 144 -10.24 -1.91 -2.27
C VAL A 144 -10.20 -0.73 -1.32
N SER A 145 -9.10 -0.56 -0.62
CA SER A 145 -8.81 0.62 0.18
C SER A 145 -7.37 1.08 -0.02
N VAL A 146 -7.08 2.29 0.43
CA VAL A 146 -5.74 2.89 0.27
C VAL A 146 -4.71 2.30 1.23
N GLY A 147 -5.08 2.06 2.49
CA GLY A 147 -4.15 1.72 3.58
C GLY A 147 -3.54 2.95 4.27
N SER A 148 -4.29 4.04 4.34
CA SER A 148 -3.82 5.40 4.64
C SER A 148 -3.60 5.68 6.13
N GLU A 149 -2.66 6.58 6.44
CA GLU A 149 -2.51 7.27 7.74
C GLU A 149 -3.39 8.53 7.86
N GLY A 150 -4.43 8.66 7.02
CA GLY A 150 -5.24 9.87 6.96
C GLY A 150 -4.45 11.04 6.36
N LYS A 151 -4.68 12.25 6.89
CA LYS A 151 -4.00 13.45 6.39
C LYS A 151 -2.46 13.40 6.50
N TRP A 152 -1.92 12.60 7.41
CA TRP A 152 -0.47 12.47 7.58
C TRP A 152 0.20 11.82 6.38
N GLY A 153 -0.44 10.83 5.75
CA GLY A 153 -0.01 10.26 4.48
C GLY A 153 -0.11 11.23 3.30
N CYS A 154 -0.85 12.32 3.49
CA CYS A 154 -1.11 13.38 2.49
C CYS A 154 -0.41 14.70 2.85
N GLU A 155 0.75 14.66 3.50
CA GLU A 155 1.54 15.84 3.91
C GLU A 155 0.71 16.87 4.73
N GLY A 156 -0.24 16.39 5.53
CA GLY A 156 -1.13 17.23 6.32
C GLY A 156 -2.36 17.78 5.60
N SER A 157 -2.51 17.52 4.31
CA SER A 157 -3.62 18.00 3.48
C SER A 157 -4.86 17.12 3.61
N MET A 158 -5.93 17.67 4.21
CA MET A 158 -7.25 17.02 4.19
C MET A 158 -7.88 17.04 2.80
N GLU A 159 -7.65 18.10 2.03
CA GLU A 159 -8.15 18.20 0.65
C GLU A 159 -7.59 17.08 -0.23
N LEU A 160 -6.28 16.79 -0.13
CA LEU A 160 -5.67 15.68 -0.85
C LEU A 160 -6.23 14.32 -0.37
N TYR A 161 -6.42 14.16 0.94
CA TYR A 161 -7.01 12.95 1.50
C TYR A 161 -8.44 12.71 0.98
N GLU A 162 -9.29 13.72 1.02
CA GLU A 162 -10.66 13.67 0.49
C GLU A 162 -10.67 13.39 -1.02
N LYS A 163 -9.81 14.08 -1.79
CA LYS A 163 -9.65 13.86 -3.22
C LYS A 163 -9.29 12.41 -3.54
N ILE A 164 -8.31 11.84 -2.87
CA ILE A 164 -7.90 10.45 -3.08
C ILE A 164 -9.08 9.50 -2.84
N HIS A 165 -9.80 9.69 -1.74
CA HIS A 165 -10.89 8.80 -1.33
C HIS A 165 -12.22 9.09 -2.03
N SER A 166 -12.28 10.08 -2.92
CA SER A 166 -13.42 10.29 -3.82
C SER A 166 -13.40 9.37 -5.05
N CYS A 167 -12.35 8.57 -5.23
CA CYS A 167 -12.24 7.59 -6.31
C CYS A 167 -13.33 6.52 -6.19
N PRO A 168 -14.12 6.25 -7.25
CA PRO A 168 -15.18 5.26 -7.20
C PRO A 168 -14.71 3.81 -7.01
N ASP A 169 -13.43 3.54 -7.30
CA ASP A 169 -12.80 2.23 -7.12
C ASP A 169 -12.23 2.01 -5.72
N ILE A 170 -12.36 2.98 -4.82
CA ILE A 170 -12.00 2.87 -3.41
C ILE A 170 -13.27 2.71 -2.59
N ASP A 171 -13.49 1.52 -2.02
CA ASP A 171 -14.77 1.13 -1.42
C ASP A 171 -14.95 1.65 0.00
N TYR A 172 -13.87 1.88 0.75
CA TYR A 172 -13.96 2.34 2.14
C TYR A 172 -12.73 3.12 2.58
N LEU A 173 -12.95 3.99 3.56
CA LEU A 173 -11.91 4.77 4.21
C LEU A 173 -11.23 3.93 5.30
N ASN A 174 -9.93 4.08 5.43
CA ASN A 174 -9.19 3.58 6.56
C ASN A 174 -8.21 4.65 7.06
N ILE A 175 -7.86 4.57 8.32
CA ILE A 175 -6.88 5.44 8.94
C ILE A 175 -6.05 4.64 9.94
N HIS A 176 -4.72 4.80 9.88
CA HIS A 176 -3.81 4.34 10.90
C HIS A 176 -3.55 5.48 11.87
N ILE A 177 -3.82 5.25 13.15
CA ILE A 177 -3.73 6.30 14.17
C ILE A 177 -2.65 5.94 15.18
N TRP A 178 -1.64 6.80 15.31
CA TRP A 178 -0.54 6.69 16.25
C TRP A 178 -0.54 7.84 17.26
N PRO A 179 -1.45 7.85 18.24
CA PRO A 179 -1.71 9.02 19.10
C PRO A 179 -0.48 9.50 19.85
N TYR A 180 0.37 8.58 20.30
CA TYR A 180 1.61 8.91 21.00
C TYR A 180 2.67 9.49 20.06
N ASN A 181 2.89 8.86 18.91
CA ASN A 181 3.86 9.30 17.91
C ASN A 181 3.48 10.67 17.33
N TRP A 182 2.19 10.94 17.25
CA TRP A 182 1.66 12.20 16.72
C TRP A 182 1.39 13.24 17.82
N SER A 183 1.80 12.97 19.07
CA SER A 183 1.61 13.85 20.22
C SER A 183 0.15 14.25 20.49
N TRP A 184 -0.81 13.41 20.09
CA TRP A 184 -2.23 13.64 20.34
C TRP A 184 -2.62 13.31 21.78
N VAL A 185 -1.87 12.43 22.43
CA VAL A 185 -2.10 12.02 23.80
C VAL A 185 -0.87 12.38 24.61
N ARG A 186 -1.07 13.07 25.74
CA ARG A 186 -0.03 13.35 26.73
C ARG A 186 0.12 12.13 27.64
N GLU A 187 1.33 11.81 28.08
CA GLU A 187 1.64 10.68 28.96
C GLU A 187 0.75 10.60 30.22
N ASN A 188 0.25 11.74 30.68
CA ASN A 188 -0.56 11.86 31.89
C ASN A 188 -2.06 11.63 31.70
N THR A 189 -2.54 11.31 30.51
CA THR A 189 -3.98 11.10 30.25
C THR A 189 -4.43 9.65 30.38
N LEU A 190 -3.52 8.73 30.69
CA LEU A 190 -3.79 7.31 30.91
C LEU A 190 -3.63 6.88 32.37
N LYS A 191 -3.93 7.78 33.32
CA LYS A 191 -4.05 7.41 34.74
C LYS A 191 -5.47 7.03 35.09
#